data_f9cd904a9fb29076f70e68b2ef221e5f
#
_entry.id   f9cd904a9fb29076f70e68b2ef221e5f
#
_cell.length_a   1.000
_cell.length_b   1.000
_cell.length_c   1.000
_cell.angle_alpha   90.00
_cell.angle_beta   90.00
_cell.angle_gamma   90.00
#
_symmetry.space_group_name_H-M   'P 1'
#
loop_
_entity.id
_entity.type
_entity.pdbx_description
1 polymer ?
#
loop_
_entity_poly.entity_id
_entity_poly.type
_entity_poly.pdbx_seq_one_letter_code
_entity_poly.pdbx_strand_id
1 'polypeptide(L)'
;MKEKDFNIRAKVIRETFDDDRKIVSSIKAEELNINRDIHQGGDIFITSEGEFIDLEFQMVDFTADELVKYVEFAEELYEQYEKEVSIYILCPKDINVCVRECEIKSDASFKIKLACIQEDPCEIILKGIKAKLKADNTLDEDDLDALAMLRVMCKKEDRNYYMREYLKIINRLYH
;
A
#
# COMPACT_ATOMS: atom_id res chain seq x y z
N MET A 1 -3.10 -8.42 -11.47
CA MET A 1 -3.58 -8.58 -10.06
C MET A 1 -5.03 -9.06 -10.10
N LYS A 2 -5.47 -9.87 -9.13
CA LYS A 2 -6.89 -10.21 -9.02
C LYS A 2 -7.66 -8.99 -8.51
N GLU A 3 -8.91 -8.82 -8.94
CA GLU A 3 -9.74 -7.66 -8.59
C GLU A 3 -9.85 -7.43 -7.07
N LYS A 4 -10.02 -8.51 -6.30
CA LYS A 4 -10.05 -8.45 -4.82
C LYS A 4 -8.75 -7.94 -4.20
N ASP A 5 -7.62 -8.39 -4.71
CA ASP A 5 -6.30 -7.93 -4.22
C ASP A 5 -6.10 -6.44 -4.55
N PHE A 6 -6.57 -6.01 -5.71
CA PHE A 6 -6.55 -4.60 -6.13
C PHE A 6 -7.33 -3.71 -5.16
N ASN A 7 -8.58 -4.05 -4.86
CA ASN A 7 -9.43 -3.27 -3.97
C ASN A 7 -8.86 -3.15 -2.55
N ILE A 8 -8.31 -4.25 -2.01
CA ILE A 8 -7.67 -4.24 -0.68
C ILE A 8 -6.47 -3.30 -0.65
N ARG A 9 -5.61 -3.35 -1.65
CA ARG A 9 -4.40 -2.53 -1.70
C ARG A 9 -4.73 -1.06 -1.95
N ALA A 10 -5.69 -0.76 -2.82
CA ALA A 10 -6.21 0.60 -3.02
C ALA A 10 -6.80 1.17 -1.72
N LYS A 11 -7.48 0.33 -0.93
CA LYS A 11 -7.98 0.71 0.40
C LYS A 11 -6.83 1.01 1.37
N VAL A 12 -5.79 0.19 1.40
CA VAL A 12 -4.58 0.42 2.21
C VAL A 12 -3.95 1.77 1.85
N ILE A 13 -3.79 2.09 0.57
CA ILE A 13 -3.26 3.38 0.12
C ILE A 13 -4.09 4.52 0.71
N ARG A 14 -5.41 4.49 0.52
CA ARG A 14 -6.30 5.54 0.96
C ARG A 14 -6.31 5.71 2.49
N GLU A 15 -6.41 4.62 3.25
CA GLU A 15 -6.59 4.69 4.69
C GLU A 15 -5.27 4.87 5.46
N THR A 16 -4.14 4.40 4.90
CA THR A 16 -2.85 4.47 5.57
C THR A 16 -2.08 5.74 5.23
N PHE A 17 -2.17 6.17 3.98
CA PHE A 17 -1.40 7.31 3.48
C PHE A 17 -2.25 8.57 3.26
N ASP A 18 -3.53 8.51 3.65
CA ASP A 18 -4.49 9.62 3.50
C ASP A 18 -4.53 10.15 2.05
N ASP A 19 -4.55 9.21 1.10
CA ASP A 19 -4.52 9.52 -0.34
C ASP A 19 -5.89 9.29 -0.96
N ASP A 20 -6.61 10.38 -1.22
CA ASP A 20 -7.97 10.38 -1.75
C ASP A 20 -8.05 10.23 -3.27
N ARG A 21 -6.90 10.14 -3.97
CA ARG A 21 -6.90 9.99 -5.43
C ARG A 21 -7.61 8.72 -5.85
N LYS A 22 -8.43 8.84 -6.89
CA LYS A 22 -9.15 7.69 -7.43
C LYS A 22 -8.21 6.77 -8.19
N ILE A 23 -7.91 5.61 -7.64
CA ILE A 23 -7.16 4.55 -8.30
C ILE A 23 -8.10 3.82 -9.28
N VAL A 24 -7.69 3.70 -10.54
CA VAL A 24 -8.52 3.13 -11.61
C VAL A 24 -7.98 1.82 -12.17
N SER A 25 -6.68 1.59 -12.07
CA SER A 25 -6.03 0.36 -12.54
C SER A 25 -4.72 0.10 -11.83
N SER A 26 -4.15 -1.07 -12.07
CA SER A 26 -2.78 -1.40 -11.71
C SER A 26 -2.03 -1.91 -12.93
N ILE A 27 -0.73 -1.67 -12.96
CA ILE A 27 0.18 -2.15 -13.99
C ILE A 27 1.29 -2.96 -13.34
N LYS A 28 1.80 -3.95 -14.03
CA LYS A 28 2.98 -4.68 -13.56
C LYS A 28 4.25 -3.95 -13.98
N ALA A 29 5.26 -3.98 -13.13
CA ALA A 29 6.56 -3.38 -13.45
C ALA A 29 7.15 -3.91 -14.78
N GLU A 30 6.86 -5.18 -15.12
CA GLU A 30 7.32 -5.79 -16.38
C GLU A 30 6.65 -5.21 -17.64
N GLU A 31 5.51 -4.55 -17.48
CA GLU A 31 4.77 -3.90 -18.57
C GLU A 31 5.21 -2.44 -18.76
N LEU A 32 5.96 -1.90 -17.80
CA LEU A 32 6.60 -0.59 -17.90
C LEU A 32 7.95 -0.75 -18.63
N ASN A 33 8.29 0.22 -19.45
CA ASN A 33 9.57 0.22 -20.15
C ASN A 33 10.65 0.92 -19.29
N ILE A 34 10.89 0.38 -18.10
CA ILE A 34 11.85 0.88 -17.10
C ILE A 34 12.97 -0.13 -16.87
N ASN A 35 14.09 0.36 -16.32
CA ASN A 35 15.19 -0.50 -15.93
C ASN A 35 14.80 -1.39 -14.75
N ARG A 36 14.73 -2.70 -14.98
CA ARG A 36 14.30 -3.69 -13.99
C ARG A 36 15.25 -3.88 -12.80
N ASP A 37 16.47 -3.40 -12.92
CA ASP A 37 17.45 -3.50 -11.82
C ASP A 37 17.14 -2.51 -10.70
N ILE A 38 16.32 -1.49 -10.96
CA ILE A 38 15.96 -0.44 -10.02
C ILE A 38 14.76 -0.83 -9.16
N HIS A 39 13.71 -1.42 -9.76
CA HIS A 39 12.47 -1.77 -9.05
C HIS A 39 12.33 -3.27 -8.85
N GLN A 40 12.14 -3.72 -7.62
CA GLN A 40 12.13 -5.14 -7.23
C GLN A 40 10.78 -5.69 -6.76
N GLY A 41 9.67 -5.09 -7.11
CA GLY A 41 8.43 -5.84 -6.98
C GLY A 41 7.27 -5.28 -6.17
N GLY A 42 7.10 -3.98 -6.10
CA GLY A 42 5.87 -3.38 -5.57
C GLY A 42 4.68 -3.49 -6.52
N ASP A 43 3.54 -3.03 -6.05
CA ASP A 43 2.35 -2.92 -6.86
C ASP A 43 2.18 -1.48 -7.35
N ILE A 44 2.24 -1.30 -8.65
CA ILE A 44 2.11 0.01 -9.29
C ILE A 44 0.65 0.24 -9.67
N PHE A 45 0.07 1.31 -9.16
CA PHE A 45 -1.30 1.74 -9.42
C PHE A 45 -1.31 3.00 -10.27
N ILE A 46 -2.40 3.16 -11.02
CA ILE A 46 -2.64 4.33 -11.87
C ILE A 46 -3.89 5.04 -11.36
N THR A 47 -3.79 6.35 -11.14
CA THR A 47 -4.92 7.20 -10.76
C THR A 47 -5.76 7.60 -11.97
N SER A 48 -6.95 8.18 -11.73
CA SER A 48 -7.79 8.71 -12.81
C SER A 48 -7.14 9.84 -13.61
N GLU A 49 -6.09 10.48 -13.08
CA GLU A 49 -5.32 11.52 -13.74
C GLU A 49 -4.06 10.99 -14.43
N GLY A 50 -3.87 9.67 -14.36
CA GLY A 50 -2.75 8.97 -14.98
C GLY A 50 -1.45 9.03 -14.18
N GLU A 51 -1.50 9.48 -12.92
CA GLU A 51 -0.34 9.49 -12.01
C GLU A 51 -0.06 8.08 -11.49
N PHE A 52 1.17 7.84 -11.07
CA PHE A 52 1.59 6.56 -10.53
C PHE A 52 1.63 6.57 -9.00
N ILE A 53 1.19 5.45 -8.41
CA ILE A 53 1.37 5.15 -6.98
C ILE A 53 2.06 3.79 -6.91
N ASP A 54 3.25 3.74 -6.37
CA ASP A 54 4.00 2.53 -6.08
C ASP A 54 3.82 2.15 -4.61
N LEU A 55 3.23 0.99 -4.35
CA LEU A 55 3.01 0.47 -3.00
C LEU A 55 3.98 -0.67 -2.72
N GLU A 56 4.91 -0.42 -1.82
CA GLU A 56 5.98 -1.34 -1.45
C GLU A 56 5.79 -1.92 -0.04
N PHE A 57 6.26 -3.16 0.12
CA PHE A 57 6.31 -3.84 1.40
C PHE A 57 7.76 -4.13 1.75
N GLN A 58 8.37 -3.27 2.55
CA GLN A 58 9.77 -3.37 2.94
C GLN A 58 9.90 -4.27 4.18
N MET A 59 10.53 -5.43 4.03
CA MET A 59 10.67 -6.42 5.11
C MET A 59 12.05 -6.42 5.77
N VAL A 60 12.96 -5.61 5.27
CA VAL A 60 14.32 -5.41 5.80
C VAL A 60 14.54 -3.92 6.04
N ASP A 61 15.67 -3.57 6.69
CA ASP A 61 15.99 -2.17 6.97
C ASP A 61 15.91 -1.31 5.71
N PHE A 62 15.21 -0.20 5.82
CA PHE A 62 15.08 0.78 4.75
C PHE A 62 16.24 1.76 4.84
N THR A 63 17.23 1.54 4.02
CA THR A 63 18.51 2.26 4.02
C THR A 63 18.51 3.43 3.02
N ALA A 64 19.55 4.26 3.09
CA ALA A 64 19.74 5.33 2.12
C ALA A 64 19.96 4.79 0.69
N ASP A 65 20.59 3.63 0.55
CA ASP A 65 20.77 2.99 -0.77
C ASP A 65 19.45 2.54 -1.38
N GLU A 66 18.52 2.03 -0.55
CA GLU A 66 17.16 1.70 -1.00
C GLU A 66 16.38 2.98 -1.38
N LEU A 67 16.53 4.06 -0.60
CA LEU A 67 15.90 5.34 -0.94
C LEU A 67 16.35 5.85 -2.32
N VAL A 68 17.64 5.76 -2.63
CA VAL A 68 18.18 6.15 -3.95
C VAL A 68 17.51 5.37 -5.07
N LYS A 69 17.35 4.05 -4.92
CA LYS A 69 16.66 3.22 -5.93
C LYS A 69 15.22 3.65 -6.18
N TYR A 70 14.47 3.99 -5.12
CA TYR A 70 13.11 4.49 -5.27
C TYR A 70 13.06 5.85 -5.97
N VAL A 71 14.03 6.72 -5.68
CA VAL A 71 14.15 8.02 -6.38
C VAL A 71 14.44 7.80 -7.86
N GLU A 72 15.44 6.98 -8.20
CA GLU A 72 15.78 6.63 -9.58
C GLU A 72 14.62 6.01 -10.34
N PHE A 73 13.88 5.10 -9.69
CA PHE A 73 12.68 4.50 -10.25
C PHE A 73 11.60 5.55 -10.58
N ALA A 74 11.32 6.46 -9.66
CA ALA A 74 10.33 7.50 -9.86
C ALA A 74 10.76 8.51 -10.93
N GLU A 75 12.04 8.87 -10.99
CA GLU A 75 12.59 9.73 -12.03
C GLU A 75 12.47 9.08 -13.43
N GLU A 76 12.78 7.80 -13.56
CA GLU A 76 12.63 7.06 -14.82
C GLU A 76 11.18 6.98 -15.29
N LEU A 77 10.23 6.75 -14.35
CA LEU A 77 8.80 6.80 -14.67
C LEU A 77 8.37 8.18 -15.15
N TYR A 78 8.82 9.22 -14.46
CA TYR A 78 8.49 10.59 -14.85
C TYR A 78 9.07 10.96 -16.21
N GLU A 79 10.33 10.65 -16.46
CA GLU A 79 10.98 10.92 -17.77
C GLU A 79 10.23 10.26 -18.93
N GLN A 80 9.66 9.09 -18.68
CA GLN A 80 8.98 8.34 -19.71
C GLN A 80 7.51 8.73 -19.93
N TYR A 81 6.79 9.03 -18.85
CA TYR A 81 5.34 9.23 -18.87
C TYR A 81 4.91 10.66 -18.58
N GLU A 82 5.80 11.52 -18.10
CA GLU A 82 5.53 12.91 -17.67
C GLU A 82 4.39 12.99 -16.63
N LYS A 83 4.35 12.02 -15.69
CA LYS A 83 3.33 11.91 -14.64
C LYS A 83 3.96 11.88 -13.25
N GLU A 84 3.29 12.47 -12.28
CA GLU A 84 3.73 12.42 -10.89
C GLU A 84 3.77 10.99 -10.36
N VAL A 85 4.72 10.72 -9.47
CA VAL A 85 4.93 9.42 -8.84
C VAL A 85 4.88 9.58 -7.33
N SER A 86 4.07 8.78 -6.67
CA SER A 86 4.04 8.65 -5.22
C SER A 86 4.52 7.26 -4.84
N ILE A 87 5.46 7.17 -3.91
CA ILE A 87 6.00 5.90 -3.41
C ILE A 87 5.55 5.74 -1.96
N TYR A 88 4.82 4.69 -1.69
CA TYR A 88 4.28 4.36 -0.38
C TYR A 88 4.87 3.05 0.11
N ILE A 89 5.57 3.11 1.25
CA ILE A 89 6.30 1.97 1.81
C ILE A 89 5.66 1.57 3.13
N LEU A 90 5.22 0.32 3.21
CA LEU A 90 4.79 -0.33 4.43
C LEU A 90 5.91 -1.22 4.95
N CYS A 91 6.23 -1.09 6.22
CA CYS A 91 7.29 -1.87 6.85
C CYS A 91 6.93 -2.28 8.28
N PRO A 92 7.46 -3.43 8.77
CA PRO A 92 7.32 -3.83 10.17
C PRO A 92 7.89 -2.80 11.14
N LYS A 93 7.37 -2.80 12.37
CA LYS A 93 7.80 -1.86 13.43
C LYS A 93 9.25 -2.06 13.91
N ASP A 94 9.79 -3.24 13.67
CA ASP A 94 11.08 -3.70 14.16
C ASP A 94 12.24 -3.46 13.20
N ILE A 95 11.99 -2.87 12.04
CA ILE A 95 13.04 -2.52 11.08
C ILE A 95 13.44 -1.03 11.20
N ASN A 96 14.68 -0.75 10.86
CA ASN A 96 15.18 0.62 10.82
C ASN A 96 14.74 1.31 9.52
N VAL A 97 14.36 2.59 9.63
CA VAL A 97 13.88 3.40 8.51
C VAL A 97 14.70 4.68 8.44
N CYS A 98 15.41 4.89 7.34
CA CYS A 98 16.30 6.06 7.15
C CYS A 98 15.52 7.36 6.98
N VAL A 99 14.31 7.29 6.41
CA VAL A 99 13.42 8.43 6.21
C VAL A 99 11.96 7.96 6.29
N ARG A 100 11.10 8.73 6.94
CA ARG A 100 9.68 8.39 7.08
C ARG A 100 8.81 9.08 6.05
N GLU A 101 9.15 10.30 5.71
CA GLU A 101 8.45 11.09 4.72
C GLU A 101 9.45 12.05 4.06
N CYS A 102 9.43 12.12 2.76
CA CYS A 102 10.18 13.12 2.03
C CYS A 102 9.45 13.51 0.75
N GLU A 103 9.69 14.74 0.33
CA GLU A 103 9.24 15.28 -0.92
C GLU A 103 10.47 15.74 -1.69
N ILE A 104 10.75 15.12 -2.82
CA ILE A 104 11.89 15.43 -3.66
C ILE A 104 11.36 16.17 -4.88
N LYS A 105 11.94 17.35 -5.13
CA LYS A 105 11.66 18.13 -6.34
C LYS A 105 12.88 18.07 -7.24
N SER A 106 12.69 17.56 -8.44
CA SER A 106 13.68 17.71 -9.49
C SER A 106 13.55 19.09 -10.18
N ASP A 107 14.56 19.46 -10.96
CA ASP A 107 14.59 20.75 -11.68
C ASP A 107 13.43 20.94 -12.68
N ALA A 108 12.71 19.88 -13.02
CA ALA A 108 11.62 19.86 -13.99
C ALA A 108 10.21 19.99 -13.38
N SER A 109 10.06 20.53 -12.17
CA SER A 109 8.78 20.56 -11.44
C SER A 109 8.20 19.19 -11.05
N PHE A 110 8.97 18.14 -11.20
CA PHE A 110 8.63 16.79 -10.80
C PHE A 110 8.71 16.64 -9.27
N LYS A 111 7.73 15.94 -8.71
CA LYS A 111 7.60 15.77 -7.28
C LYS A 111 7.46 14.28 -6.96
N ILE A 112 8.36 13.77 -6.16
CA ILE A 112 8.25 12.43 -5.57
C ILE A 112 7.75 12.61 -4.15
N LYS A 113 6.61 12.00 -3.84
CA LYS A 113 6.14 11.84 -2.46
C LYS A 113 6.52 10.44 -1.98
N LEU A 114 7.34 10.36 -0.94
CA LEU A 114 7.65 9.11 -0.28
C LEU A 114 7.14 9.17 1.15
N ALA A 115 6.34 8.19 1.54
CA ALA A 115 5.88 8.01 2.90
C ALA A 115 6.13 6.57 3.35
N CYS A 116 6.80 6.41 4.50
CA CYS A 116 7.10 5.11 5.09
C CYS A 116 6.38 4.96 6.41
N ILE A 117 5.46 4.01 6.49
CA ILE A 117 4.68 3.74 7.68
C ILE A 117 5.05 2.37 8.25
N GLN A 118 5.50 2.39 9.50
CA GLN A 118 5.84 1.18 10.26
C GLN A 118 4.62 0.61 10.95
N GLU A 119 3.65 0.14 10.18
CA GLU A 119 2.46 -0.53 10.68
C GLU A 119 2.20 -1.83 9.92
N ASP A 120 1.61 -2.81 10.60
CA ASP A 120 1.14 -4.04 9.96
C ASP A 120 -0.12 -3.72 9.13
N PRO A 121 -0.13 -3.95 7.81
CA PRO A 121 -1.29 -3.72 6.96
C PRO A 121 -2.54 -4.47 7.47
N CYS A 122 -2.36 -5.67 8.01
CA CYS A 122 -3.46 -6.45 8.59
C CYS A 122 -4.03 -5.77 9.85
N GLU A 123 -3.18 -5.13 10.65
CA GLU A 123 -3.61 -4.38 11.83
C GLU A 123 -4.40 -3.12 11.43
N ILE A 124 -3.96 -2.40 10.40
CA ILE A 124 -4.66 -1.22 9.86
C ILE A 124 -6.06 -1.60 9.40
N ILE A 125 -6.17 -2.62 8.54
CA ILE A 125 -7.45 -3.09 8.02
C ILE A 125 -8.37 -3.52 9.17
N LEU A 126 -7.86 -4.31 10.12
CA LEU A 126 -8.65 -4.76 11.25
C LEU A 126 -9.12 -3.61 12.16
N LYS A 127 -8.26 -2.60 12.40
CA LYS A 127 -8.63 -1.38 13.14
C LYS A 127 -9.73 -0.60 12.42
N GLY A 128 -9.62 -0.41 11.12
CA GLY A 128 -10.62 0.27 10.30
C GLY A 128 -11.99 -0.41 10.38
N ILE A 129 -12.03 -1.74 10.19
CA ILE A 129 -13.24 -2.54 10.30
C ILE A 129 -13.86 -2.43 11.70
N LYS A 130 -13.05 -2.55 12.76
CA LYS A 130 -13.51 -2.41 14.14
C LYS A 130 -14.04 -1.02 14.44
N ALA A 131 -13.44 0.04 13.88
CA ALA A 131 -13.92 1.41 14.02
C ALA A 131 -15.29 1.60 13.36
N LYS A 132 -15.50 1.09 12.14
CA LYS A 132 -16.82 1.10 11.46
C LYS A 132 -17.88 0.41 12.32
N LEU A 133 -17.59 -0.78 12.84
CA LEU A 133 -18.53 -1.54 13.69
C LEU A 133 -18.81 -0.85 15.04
N LYS A 134 -17.85 -0.12 15.59
CA LYS A 134 -18.03 0.65 16.83
C LYS A 134 -18.90 1.89 16.62
N ALA A 135 -18.86 2.45 15.42
CA ALA A 135 -19.70 3.58 15.01
C ALA A 135 -21.08 3.15 14.46
N ASP A 136 -21.44 1.86 14.64
CA ASP A 136 -22.66 1.24 14.10
C ASP A 136 -22.83 1.40 12.58
N ASN A 137 -21.74 1.59 11.86
CA ASN A 137 -21.72 1.58 10.41
C ASN A 137 -21.79 0.15 9.87
N THR A 138 -22.45 -0.02 8.74
CA THR A 138 -22.48 -1.29 8.01
C THR A 138 -21.14 -1.52 7.33
N LEU A 139 -20.69 -2.77 7.31
CA LEU A 139 -19.56 -3.18 6.50
C LEU A 139 -20.02 -3.38 5.05
N ASP A 140 -19.27 -2.84 4.11
CA ASP A 140 -19.47 -3.08 2.69
C ASP A 140 -18.81 -4.40 2.24
N GLU A 141 -18.97 -4.76 0.97
CA GLU A 141 -18.41 -5.99 0.41
C GLU A 141 -16.87 -5.97 0.45
N ASP A 142 -16.25 -4.80 0.21
CA ASP A 142 -14.80 -4.64 0.27
C ASP A 142 -14.27 -4.83 1.69
N ASP A 143 -14.99 -4.38 2.71
CA ASP A 143 -14.65 -4.63 4.12
C ASP A 143 -14.68 -6.12 4.46
N LEU A 144 -15.70 -6.84 3.98
CA LEU A 144 -15.85 -8.28 4.23
C LEU A 144 -14.75 -9.08 3.52
N ASP A 145 -14.43 -8.72 2.29
CA ASP A 145 -13.33 -9.33 1.55
C ASP A 145 -11.97 -9.04 2.20
N ALA A 146 -11.70 -7.79 2.59
CA ALA A 146 -10.49 -7.43 3.31
C ALA A 146 -10.37 -8.21 4.62
N LEU A 147 -11.46 -8.32 5.38
CA LEU A 147 -11.50 -9.11 6.61
C LEU A 147 -11.19 -10.60 6.37
N ALA A 148 -11.72 -11.18 5.30
CA ALA A 148 -11.45 -12.58 4.93
C ALA A 148 -9.99 -12.80 4.51
N MET A 149 -9.35 -11.78 3.91
CA MET A 149 -7.96 -11.85 3.44
C MET A 149 -6.93 -11.69 4.55
N LEU A 150 -7.27 -11.12 5.71
CA LEU A 150 -6.31 -10.90 6.81
C LEU A 150 -5.49 -12.13 7.17
N ARG A 151 -6.14 -13.30 7.24
CA ARG A 151 -5.49 -14.58 7.57
C ARG A 151 -4.48 -15.07 6.52
N VAL A 152 -4.57 -14.55 5.29
CA VAL A 152 -3.68 -14.91 4.18
C VAL A 152 -2.54 -13.92 4.07
N MET A 153 -2.81 -12.64 4.34
CA MET A 153 -1.86 -11.55 4.23
C MET A 153 -0.94 -11.41 5.45
N CYS A 154 -1.40 -11.86 6.62
CA CYS A 154 -0.63 -11.73 7.87
C CYS A 154 0.56 -12.70 7.94
N LYS A 155 1.48 -12.41 8.86
CA LYS A 155 2.58 -13.33 9.22
C LYS A 155 2.02 -14.67 9.71
N LYS A 156 2.78 -15.74 9.51
CA LYS A 156 2.34 -17.11 9.85
C LYS A 156 2.00 -17.29 11.32
N GLU A 157 2.74 -16.65 12.22
CA GLU A 157 2.51 -16.64 13.66
C GLU A 157 1.20 -15.95 14.06
N ASP A 158 0.75 -14.94 13.31
CA ASP A 158 -0.44 -14.14 13.62
C ASP A 158 -1.74 -14.70 13.03
N ARG A 159 -1.66 -15.73 12.20
CA ARG A 159 -2.83 -16.33 11.53
C ARG A 159 -3.95 -16.73 12.47
N ASN A 160 -3.59 -17.30 13.62
CA ASN A 160 -4.58 -17.71 14.62
C ASN A 160 -5.26 -16.52 15.29
N TYR A 161 -4.56 -15.40 15.45
CA TYR A 161 -5.13 -14.17 15.95
C TYR A 161 -6.14 -13.59 14.97
N TYR A 162 -5.76 -13.39 13.70
CA TYR A 162 -6.63 -12.83 12.69
C TYR A 162 -7.82 -13.74 12.36
N MET A 163 -7.66 -15.06 12.41
CA MET A 163 -8.77 -16.00 12.27
C MET A 163 -9.79 -15.83 13.40
N ARG A 164 -9.36 -15.68 14.65
CA ARG A 164 -10.27 -15.45 15.78
C ARG A 164 -11.01 -14.12 15.67
N GLU A 165 -10.32 -13.07 15.25
CA GLU A 165 -10.93 -11.75 15.05
C GLU A 165 -11.96 -11.79 13.90
N TYR A 166 -11.63 -12.45 12.79
CA TYR A 166 -12.56 -12.72 11.70
C TYR A 166 -13.85 -13.38 12.20
N LEU A 167 -13.73 -14.50 12.91
CA LEU A 167 -14.90 -15.23 13.42
C LEU A 167 -15.74 -14.41 14.40
N LYS A 168 -15.12 -13.60 15.27
CA LYS A 168 -15.84 -12.70 16.17
C LYS A 168 -16.67 -11.67 15.41
N ILE A 169 -16.08 -11.07 14.38
CA ILE A 169 -16.76 -10.04 13.58
C ILE A 169 -17.91 -10.65 12.78
N ILE A 170 -17.65 -11.76 12.09
CA ILE A 170 -18.69 -12.48 11.32
C ILE A 170 -19.84 -12.91 12.22
N ASN A 171 -19.57 -13.49 13.38
CA ASN A 171 -20.63 -13.89 14.32
C ASN A 171 -21.46 -12.68 14.79
N ARG A 172 -20.83 -11.51 15.00
CA ARG A 172 -21.57 -10.30 15.38
C ARG A 172 -22.48 -9.75 14.26
N LEU A 173 -22.10 -9.95 12.99
CA LEU A 173 -22.88 -9.47 11.85
C LEU A 173 -24.11 -10.33 11.53
N TYR A 174 -24.07 -11.59 11.91
CA TYR A 174 -25.12 -12.56 11.56
C TYR A 174 -25.95 -13.05 12.77
N HIS A 175 -25.70 -12.50 13.93
CA HIS A 175 -26.45 -12.74 15.17
C HIS A 175 -26.82 -11.43 15.88
#